data_28473f6a550d3bcd8c6d3cc1e15ea827
#
_entry.id   28473f6a550d3bcd8c6d3cc1e15ea827
#
_cell.length_a   1.000
_cell.length_b   1.000
_cell.length_c   1.000
_cell.angle_alpha   90.00
_cell.angle_beta   90.00
_cell.angle_gamma   90.00
#
_symmetry.space_group_name_H-M   'P 1'
#
loop_
_entity.id
_entity.type
_entity.pdbx_description
1 polymer ?
#
loop_
_entity_poly.entity_id
_entity_poly.type
_entity_poly.pdbx_seq_one_letter_code
_entity_poly.pdbx_strand_id
1 'polypeptide(L)'
;HRTYNGWACIRYGIGETLVHYTDSMELEPWLAKSWENDGNLTWTITLQDNVTFSSGRKMDAEAVKQCFEHLLENHDRAPGDTKIADMQADGQILTITTSEPNPALMNYLGDPYGCIIDVDASDFDVGIVAGTGPYVVTDMVTDDHLTLTKNENYWNSTPKIDELTIRTLSNGDTLSAALQAGDIDAAYGMAYEAYPNFENGNYQFSSIQTSRAFFASMNMTSPIIQDAAVRKAIAMGIDKQGFVSALLDGHGVPGNGAFPDGFATFGGENVTTETYDPESAKEVLEAAGWTDSDGDGIREKDGVRLTIRWLTYPSRQELPLLAESAQATLKDIGIDVDINCTANRREFLADMTSWDIYASAMVTAPSGDPQYFFTSCCVPGMSYNFGAYENTDVNAMIDELATEFDTEKRSELAVKLQQTILDDNAYVFCSFLQMNMISKSTVTGYTAHACDYYQVTADLDING
;
A
#
# COMPACT_ATOMS: atom_id res chain seq x y z
N HIS A 1 -12.18 -5.21 -14.89
CA HIS A 1 -11.39 -6.29 -14.24
C HIS A 1 -9.97 -6.53 -14.85
N ARG A 2 -9.51 -5.83 -15.89
CA ARG A 2 -8.25 -6.21 -16.57
C ARG A 2 -6.95 -5.78 -15.87
N THR A 3 -6.99 -4.78 -15.04
CA THR A 3 -5.82 -4.26 -14.31
C THR A 3 -6.30 -3.50 -13.08
N TYR A 4 -5.73 -2.33 -12.80
CA TYR A 4 -6.20 -1.43 -11.73
C TYR A 4 -7.53 -0.71 -12.04
N ASN A 5 -8.27 -1.08 -13.07
CA ASN A 5 -9.53 -0.42 -13.44
C ASN A 5 -10.60 -0.51 -12.35
N GLY A 6 -10.64 -1.61 -11.57
CA GLY A 6 -11.48 -1.72 -10.39
C GLY A 6 -11.23 -0.62 -9.35
N TRP A 7 -10.03 -0.08 -9.29
CA TRP A 7 -9.67 0.98 -8.37
C TRP A 7 -10.50 2.26 -8.57
N ALA A 8 -10.68 2.70 -9.81
CA ALA A 8 -11.54 3.86 -10.10
C ALA A 8 -13.00 3.60 -9.69
N CYS A 9 -13.51 2.38 -9.91
CA CYS A 9 -14.86 2.01 -9.52
C CYS A 9 -15.07 2.10 -8.00
N ILE A 10 -14.16 1.54 -7.22
CA ILE A 10 -14.24 1.58 -5.74
C ILE A 10 -13.99 3.00 -5.22
N ARG A 11 -12.96 3.68 -5.71
CA ARG A 11 -12.56 5.02 -5.26
C ARG A 11 -13.66 6.05 -5.45
N TYR A 12 -14.36 5.97 -6.56
CA TYR A 12 -15.37 6.96 -6.93
C TYR A 12 -16.82 6.50 -6.71
N GLY A 13 -17.01 5.47 -5.91
CA GLY A 13 -18.33 5.02 -5.47
C GLY A 13 -19.21 4.48 -6.61
N ILE A 14 -18.63 3.90 -7.66
CA ILE A 14 -19.37 3.29 -8.79
C ILE A 14 -19.73 1.85 -8.45
N GLY A 15 -18.81 1.11 -7.85
CA GLY A 15 -18.99 -0.27 -7.45
C GLY A 15 -18.40 -0.51 -6.06
N GLU A 16 -18.72 -1.65 -5.50
CA GLU A 16 -18.34 -2.04 -4.14
C GLU A 16 -17.81 -3.47 -4.12
N THR A 17 -17.11 -3.84 -3.05
CA THR A 17 -16.59 -5.18 -2.83
C THR A 17 -17.45 -5.95 -1.82
N LEU A 18 -17.23 -7.25 -1.67
CA LEU A 18 -17.95 -8.07 -0.69
C LEU A 18 -17.69 -7.60 0.75
N VAL A 19 -16.50 -7.12 1.02
CA VAL A 19 -16.04 -6.63 2.33
C VAL A 19 -15.45 -5.23 2.16
N HIS A 20 -15.47 -4.42 3.21
CA HIS A 20 -14.70 -3.18 3.30
C HIS A 20 -13.52 -3.35 4.26
N TYR A 21 -12.61 -2.39 4.23
CA TYR A 21 -11.56 -2.25 5.22
C TYR A 21 -11.89 -1.10 6.16
N THR A 22 -11.62 -1.29 7.45
CA THR A 22 -11.59 -0.20 8.43
C THR A 22 -10.36 0.70 8.20
N ASP A 23 -10.26 1.81 8.90
CA ASP A 23 -9.06 2.67 8.88
C ASP A 23 -7.80 1.95 9.39
N SER A 24 -7.95 0.90 10.21
CA SER A 24 -6.87 0.01 10.63
C SER A 24 -6.63 -1.17 9.66
N MET A 25 -7.33 -1.21 8.53
CA MET A 25 -7.24 -2.26 7.49
C MET A 25 -7.73 -3.64 7.94
N GLU A 26 -8.58 -3.71 8.96
CA GLU A 26 -9.33 -4.91 9.29
C GLU A 26 -10.55 -5.06 8.38
N LEU A 27 -10.98 -6.30 8.15
CA LEU A 27 -12.16 -6.55 7.32
C LEU A 27 -13.46 -6.28 8.08
N GLU A 28 -14.38 -5.60 7.40
CA GLU A 28 -15.77 -5.45 7.87
C GLU A 28 -16.77 -5.91 6.80
N PRO A 29 -17.95 -6.41 7.21
CA PRO A 29 -19.02 -6.79 6.30
C PRO A 29 -19.48 -5.62 5.44
N TRP A 30 -19.73 -5.87 4.12
CA TRP A 30 -20.30 -4.86 3.23
C TRP A 30 -21.37 -5.50 2.32
N LEU A 31 -21.08 -5.81 1.04
CA LEU A 31 -22.02 -6.57 0.21
C LEU A 31 -22.23 -8.01 0.71
N ALA A 32 -21.24 -8.57 1.40
CA ALA A 32 -21.41 -9.75 2.23
C ALA A 32 -21.86 -9.34 3.64
N LYS A 33 -22.89 -9.99 4.17
CA LYS A 33 -23.33 -9.89 5.58
C LYS A 33 -22.38 -10.60 6.53
N SER A 34 -21.89 -11.76 6.09
CA SER A 34 -21.01 -12.62 6.87
C SER A 34 -20.32 -13.62 5.96
N TRP A 35 -19.23 -14.17 6.47
CA TRP A 35 -18.51 -15.26 5.83
C TRP A 35 -17.94 -16.20 6.90
N GLU A 36 -17.74 -17.45 6.52
CA GLU A 36 -17.10 -18.47 7.33
C GLU A 36 -16.28 -19.41 6.45
N ASN A 37 -15.23 -19.99 7.02
CA ASN A 37 -14.40 -20.99 6.39
C ASN A 37 -14.50 -22.30 7.17
N ASP A 38 -14.46 -23.45 6.49
CA ASP A 38 -14.51 -24.78 7.11
C ASP A 38 -13.18 -25.20 7.78
N GLY A 39 -12.22 -24.28 7.87
CA GLY A 39 -10.86 -24.53 8.37
C GLY A 39 -9.94 -25.13 7.31
N ASN A 40 -10.34 -25.09 6.01
CA ASN A 40 -9.58 -25.65 4.90
C ASN A 40 -9.90 -24.92 3.58
N LEU A 41 -10.61 -25.54 2.65
CA LEU A 41 -10.77 -25.05 1.28
C LEU A 41 -12.08 -24.33 1.02
N THR A 42 -13.11 -24.52 1.87
CA THR A 42 -14.48 -24.07 1.58
C THR A 42 -14.84 -22.80 2.35
N TRP A 43 -15.23 -21.78 1.64
CA TRP A 43 -15.78 -20.54 2.16
C TRP A 43 -17.27 -20.44 1.85
N THR A 44 -18.07 -20.11 2.86
CA THR A 44 -19.49 -19.82 2.72
C THR A 44 -19.73 -18.35 2.99
N ILE A 45 -20.24 -17.63 2.02
CA ILE A 45 -20.46 -16.19 2.04
C ILE A 45 -21.95 -15.92 1.94
N THR A 46 -22.53 -15.21 2.91
CA THR A 46 -23.92 -14.77 2.89
C THR A 46 -24.00 -13.32 2.44
N LEU A 47 -24.72 -13.06 1.36
CA LEU A 47 -24.86 -11.73 0.75
C LEU A 47 -25.99 -10.91 1.38
N GLN A 48 -25.95 -9.57 1.20
CA GLN A 48 -27.07 -8.67 1.52
C GLN A 48 -28.28 -8.97 0.64
N ASP A 49 -29.49 -8.80 1.21
CA ASP A 49 -30.75 -9.17 0.52
C ASP A 49 -31.31 -8.04 -0.35
N ASN A 50 -30.93 -6.80 -0.09
CA ASN A 50 -31.56 -5.58 -0.62
C ASN A 50 -30.69 -4.82 -1.61
N VAL A 51 -29.64 -5.44 -2.15
CA VAL A 51 -28.74 -4.81 -3.11
C VAL A 51 -29.24 -5.00 -4.54
N THR A 52 -29.22 -3.91 -5.32
CA THR A 52 -29.43 -3.92 -6.77
C THR A 52 -28.28 -3.20 -7.46
N PHE A 53 -27.92 -3.69 -8.64
CA PHE A 53 -27.01 -2.98 -9.52
C PHE A 53 -27.66 -1.72 -10.10
N SER A 54 -26.87 -0.79 -10.60
CA SER A 54 -27.37 0.39 -11.31
C SER A 54 -28.18 0.03 -12.56
N SER A 55 -28.02 -1.17 -13.10
CA SER A 55 -28.85 -1.74 -14.16
C SER A 55 -30.30 -2.08 -13.74
N GLY A 56 -30.55 -2.14 -12.43
CA GLY A 56 -31.82 -2.60 -11.84
C GLY A 56 -31.88 -4.11 -11.58
N ARG A 57 -30.89 -4.88 -11.97
CA ARG A 57 -30.77 -6.31 -11.63
C ARG A 57 -30.50 -6.47 -10.13
N LYS A 58 -31.16 -7.43 -9.47
CA LYS A 58 -30.86 -7.80 -8.09
C LYS A 58 -29.47 -8.45 -8.01
N MET A 59 -28.71 -8.09 -6.99
CA MET A 59 -27.47 -8.78 -6.64
C MET A 59 -27.80 -10.02 -5.80
N ASP A 60 -27.63 -11.19 -6.40
CA ASP A 60 -27.70 -12.49 -5.74
C ASP A 60 -26.38 -13.25 -5.93
N ALA A 61 -26.28 -14.44 -5.36
CA ALA A 61 -25.05 -15.24 -5.43
C ALA A 61 -24.71 -15.65 -6.87
N GLU A 62 -25.68 -15.82 -7.75
CA GLU A 62 -25.44 -16.13 -9.16
C GLU A 62 -24.81 -14.93 -9.89
N ALA A 63 -25.29 -13.71 -9.63
CA ALA A 63 -24.69 -12.50 -10.18
C ALA A 63 -23.26 -12.27 -9.71
N VAL A 64 -22.98 -12.51 -8.42
CA VAL A 64 -21.61 -12.42 -7.86
C VAL A 64 -20.71 -13.50 -8.43
N LYS A 65 -21.19 -14.72 -8.58
CA LYS A 65 -20.47 -15.82 -9.24
C LYS A 65 -20.08 -15.45 -10.66
N GLN A 66 -21.02 -14.97 -11.48
CA GLN A 66 -20.74 -14.51 -12.85
C GLN A 66 -19.69 -13.38 -12.89
N CYS A 67 -19.77 -12.46 -11.92
CA CYS A 67 -18.77 -11.40 -11.79
C CYS A 67 -17.37 -11.97 -11.51
N PHE A 68 -17.25 -12.93 -10.61
CA PHE A 68 -15.96 -13.55 -10.30
C PHE A 68 -15.46 -14.49 -11.41
N GLU A 69 -16.34 -15.20 -12.12
CA GLU A 69 -15.95 -15.95 -13.31
C GLU A 69 -15.32 -15.02 -14.35
N HIS A 70 -15.96 -13.89 -14.63
CA HIS A 70 -15.41 -12.87 -15.52
C HIS A 70 -14.07 -12.29 -14.99
N LEU A 71 -13.95 -12.06 -13.69
CA LEU A 71 -12.70 -11.61 -13.05
C LEU A 71 -11.57 -12.62 -13.29
N LEU A 72 -11.82 -13.89 -13.00
CA LEU A 72 -10.80 -14.95 -13.12
C LEU A 72 -10.33 -15.17 -14.56
N GLU A 73 -11.20 -14.93 -15.54
CA GLU A 73 -10.87 -15.04 -16.96
C GLU A 73 -10.05 -13.85 -17.48
N ASN A 74 -10.20 -12.67 -16.87
CA ASN A 74 -9.69 -11.42 -17.44
C ASN A 74 -8.63 -10.69 -16.61
N HIS A 75 -8.39 -11.09 -15.36
CA HIS A 75 -7.43 -10.42 -14.48
C HIS A 75 -6.18 -11.25 -14.25
N ASP A 76 -4.99 -10.66 -14.49
CA ASP A 76 -3.72 -11.38 -14.43
C ASP A 76 -3.37 -11.91 -13.03
N ARG A 77 -3.74 -11.20 -11.98
CA ARG A 77 -3.38 -11.50 -10.59
C ARG A 77 -4.43 -12.32 -9.84
N ALA A 78 -5.71 -12.01 -10.06
CA ALA A 78 -6.81 -12.56 -9.27
C ALA A 78 -6.83 -14.09 -9.18
N PRO A 79 -6.56 -14.87 -10.24
CA PRO A 79 -6.51 -16.33 -10.14
C PRO A 79 -5.44 -16.83 -9.15
N GLY A 80 -4.27 -16.21 -9.16
CA GLY A 80 -3.16 -16.55 -8.26
C GLY A 80 -3.39 -16.14 -6.82
N ASP A 81 -3.97 -14.95 -6.60
CA ASP A 81 -4.25 -14.41 -5.28
C ASP A 81 -5.42 -15.17 -4.60
N THR A 82 -6.53 -15.36 -5.32
CA THR A 82 -7.75 -15.96 -4.76
C THR A 82 -7.73 -17.48 -4.72
N LYS A 83 -7.02 -18.13 -5.66
CA LYS A 83 -6.95 -19.59 -5.79
C LYS A 83 -8.32 -20.26 -5.93
N ILE A 84 -9.33 -19.55 -6.44
CA ILE A 84 -10.69 -20.06 -6.63
C ILE A 84 -10.68 -21.19 -7.64
N ALA A 85 -11.18 -22.35 -7.25
CA ALA A 85 -11.29 -23.55 -8.09
C ALA A 85 -12.74 -23.85 -8.52
N ASP A 86 -13.71 -23.59 -7.64
CA ASP A 86 -15.14 -23.78 -7.90
C ASP A 86 -15.98 -22.77 -7.14
N MET A 87 -17.15 -22.45 -7.69
CA MET A 87 -18.14 -21.56 -7.05
C MET A 87 -19.54 -22.10 -7.25
N GLN A 88 -20.33 -22.13 -6.17
CA GLN A 88 -21.73 -22.53 -6.19
C GLN A 88 -22.61 -21.42 -5.62
N ALA A 89 -23.72 -21.15 -6.26
CA ALA A 89 -24.66 -20.11 -5.90
C ALA A 89 -26.02 -20.72 -5.53
N ASP A 90 -26.56 -20.33 -4.38
CA ASP A 90 -27.93 -20.69 -3.93
C ASP A 90 -28.57 -19.48 -3.25
N GLY A 91 -29.43 -18.76 -3.97
CA GLY A 91 -30.09 -17.54 -3.51
C GLY A 91 -29.10 -16.43 -3.13
N GLN A 92 -28.92 -16.18 -1.85
CA GLN A 92 -27.96 -15.21 -1.32
C GLN A 92 -26.71 -15.88 -0.71
N ILE A 93 -26.51 -17.16 -0.93
CA ILE A 93 -25.36 -17.90 -0.42
C ILE A 93 -24.43 -18.23 -1.57
N LEU A 94 -23.19 -17.72 -1.50
CA LEU A 94 -22.10 -18.06 -2.40
C LEU A 94 -21.13 -18.99 -1.66
N THR A 95 -20.93 -20.19 -2.20
CA THR A 95 -19.90 -21.12 -1.70
C THR A 95 -18.72 -21.09 -2.66
N ILE A 96 -17.52 -20.79 -2.15
CA ILE A 96 -16.27 -20.77 -2.89
C ILE A 96 -15.39 -21.92 -2.39
N THR A 97 -14.87 -22.73 -3.31
CA THR A 97 -13.86 -23.73 -3.00
C THR A 97 -12.54 -23.30 -3.64
N THR A 98 -11.48 -23.23 -2.84
CA THR A 98 -10.13 -22.90 -3.30
C THR A 98 -9.34 -24.16 -3.66
N SER A 99 -8.35 -24.05 -4.55
CA SER A 99 -7.48 -25.17 -4.96
C SER A 99 -6.49 -25.60 -3.88
N GLU A 100 -6.20 -24.71 -2.94
CA GLU A 100 -5.32 -24.89 -1.78
C GLU A 100 -5.80 -23.97 -0.65
N PRO A 101 -5.39 -24.17 0.60
CA PRO A 101 -5.76 -23.29 1.70
C PRO A 101 -5.43 -21.83 1.37
N ASN A 102 -6.38 -20.92 1.63
CA ASN A 102 -6.21 -19.49 1.39
C ASN A 102 -6.89 -18.69 2.51
N PRO A 103 -6.23 -18.50 3.65
CA PRO A 103 -6.78 -17.74 4.79
C PRO A 103 -7.04 -16.26 4.42
N ALA A 104 -6.35 -15.71 3.44
CA ALA A 104 -6.50 -14.34 2.99
C ALA A 104 -7.55 -14.14 1.87
N LEU A 105 -8.37 -15.15 1.55
CA LEU A 105 -9.34 -15.04 0.45
C LEU A 105 -10.22 -13.79 0.57
N MET A 106 -10.82 -13.55 1.72
CA MET A 106 -11.72 -12.40 1.91
C MET A 106 -10.98 -11.06 1.79
N ASN A 107 -9.72 -11.01 2.22
CA ASN A 107 -8.85 -9.85 2.02
C ASN A 107 -8.63 -9.59 0.53
N TYR A 108 -8.32 -10.62 -0.25
CA TYR A 108 -8.17 -10.47 -1.70
C TYR A 108 -9.48 -10.09 -2.41
N LEU A 109 -10.64 -10.56 -1.93
CA LEU A 109 -11.94 -10.16 -2.48
C LEU A 109 -12.35 -8.73 -2.10
N GLY A 110 -11.66 -8.10 -1.14
CA GLY A 110 -11.73 -6.66 -0.84
C GLY A 110 -10.80 -5.78 -1.70
N ASP A 111 -9.83 -6.37 -2.43
CA ASP A 111 -9.00 -5.64 -3.41
C ASP A 111 -9.90 -5.05 -4.52
N PRO A 112 -9.59 -3.87 -5.09
CA PRO A 112 -10.39 -3.25 -6.14
C PRO A 112 -10.77 -4.14 -7.32
N TYR A 113 -9.97 -5.13 -7.66
CA TYR A 113 -10.35 -6.11 -8.69
C TYR A 113 -11.57 -6.95 -8.29
N GLY A 114 -11.81 -7.12 -6.99
CA GLY A 114 -13.00 -7.80 -6.45
C GLY A 114 -14.30 -6.98 -6.50
N CYS A 115 -14.28 -5.83 -7.19
CA CYS A 115 -15.46 -4.98 -7.42
C CYS A 115 -16.60 -5.78 -8.04
N ILE A 116 -17.76 -5.79 -7.39
CA ILE A 116 -18.95 -6.51 -7.84
C ILE A 116 -19.70 -5.66 -8.87
N ILE A 117 -19.86 -6.21 -10.09
CA ILE A 117 -20.53 -5.56 -11.23
C ILE A 117 -21.51 -6.52 -11.90
N ASP A 118 -22.55 -5.97 -12.51
CA ASP A 118 -23.41 -6.71 -13.44
C ASP A 118 -22.68 -6.83 -14.78
N VAL A 119 -22.11 -8.00 -15.04
CA VAL A 119 -21.31 -8.28 -16.24
C VAL A 119 -22.14 -8.12 -17.52
N ASP A 120 -23.42 -8.56 -17.49
CA ASP A 120 -24.30 -8.53 -18.66
C ASP A 120 -24.74 -7.11 -19.05
N ALA A 121 -24.76 -6.18 -18.07
CA ALA A 121 -25.14 -4.78 -18.27
C ALA A 121 -23.95 -3.81 -18.38
N SER A 122 -22.73 -4.32 -18.26
CA SER A 122 -21.50 -3.52 -18.33
C SER A 122 -20.95 -3.45 -19.76
N ASP A 123 -20.48 -2.28 -20.17
CA ASP A 123 -19.83 -2.06 -21.46
C ASP A 123 -18.30 -1.94 -21.28
N PHE A 124 -17.61 -3.05 -21.45
CA PHE A 124 -16.16 -3.14 -21.28
C PHE A 124 -15.36 -2.46 -22.39
N ASP A 125 -15.97 -2.21 -23.56
CA ASP A 125 -15.30 -1.54 -24.67
C ASP A 125 -15.14 -0.04 -24.40
N VAL A 126 -16.13 0.57 -23.75
CA VAL A 126 -16.05 1.97 -23.33
C VAL A 126 -15.66 2.14 -21.86
N GLY A 127 -15.57 1.05 -21.10
CA GLY A 127 -15.15 1.07 -19.70
C GLY A 127 -16.22 1.53 -18.69
N ILE A 128 -17.49 1.50 -19.08
CA ILE A 128 -18.62 1.82 -18.21
C ILE A 128 -19.19 0.53 -17.61
N VAL A 129 -19.30 0.48 -16.28
CA VAL A 129 -19.78 -0.69 -15.56
C VAL A 129 -21.06 -0.39 -14.79
N ALA A 130 -21.93 -1.39 -14.69
CA ALA A 130 -23.12 -1.37 -13.84
C ALA A 130 -22.73 -1.93 -12.45
N GLY A 131 -22.38 -1.05 -11.53
CA GLY A 131 -21.99 -1.39 -10.16
C GLY A 131 -23.11 -1.31 -9.16
N THR A 132 -22.79 -1.51 -7.89
CA THR A 132 -23.71 -1.47 -6.73
C THR A 132 -23.63 -0.15 -5.96
N GLY A 133 -22.66 0.71 -6.31
CA GLY A 133 -22.27 1.87 -5.52
C GLY A 133 -23.27 3.03 -5.54
N PRO A 134 -23.01 4.09 -4.74
CA PRO A 134 -23.87 5.27 -4.61
C PRO A 134 -23.95 6.14 -5.88
N TYR A 135 -23.04 5.96 -6.84
CA TYR A 135 -22.99 6.77 -8.05
C TYR A 135 -22.92 5.93 -9.33
N VAL A 136 -23.43 6.50 -10.41
CA VAL A 136 -23.47 5.91 -11.75
C VAL A 136 -22.72 6.81 -12.72
N VAL A 137 -21.90 6.24 -13.60
CA VAL A 137 -21.20 6.97 -14.65
C VAL A 137 -22.18 7.39 -15.73
N THR A 138 -22.23 8.67 -16.07
CA THR A 138 -23.06 9.24 -17.14
C THR A 138 -22.27 9.81 -18.29
N ASP A 139 -21.02 10.21 -18.05
CA ASP A 139 -20.08 10.63 -19.09
C ASP A 139 -18.63 10.32 -18.68
N MET A 140 -17.79 10.00 -19.66
CA MET A 140 -16.38 9.73 -19.44
C MET A 140 -15.55 10.15 -20.64
N VAL A 141 -14.56 11.01 -20.40
CA VAL A 141 -13.53 11.38 -21.36
C VAL A 141 -12.17 10.99 -20.81
N THR A 142 -11.50 10.06 -21.48
CA THR A 142 -10.20 9.52 -21.05
C THR A 142 -9.20 10.65 -20.86
N ASP A 143 -8.45 10.60 -19.74
CA ASP A 143 -7.44 11.58 -19.33
C ASP A 143 -7.97 13.01 -19.08
N ASP A 144 -9.28 13.21 -19.05
CA ASP A 144 -9.90 14.51 -18.77
C ASP A 144 -10.87 14.44 -17.59
N HIS A 145 -12.03 13.80 -17.73
CA HIS A 145 -13.02 13.75 -16.66
C HIS A 145 -13.93 12.53 -16.69
N LEU A 146 -14.58 12.33 -15.54
CA LEU A 146 -15.64 11.36 -15.30
C LEU A 146 -16.82 12.09 -14.64
N THR A 147 -18.01 12.05 -15.23
CA THR A 147 -19.23 12.59 -14.62
C THR A 147 -20.04 11.45 -14.00
N LEU A 148 -20.45 11.66 -12.78
CA LEU A 148 -21.20 10.71 -11.96
C LEU A 148 -22.51 11.35 -11.51
N THR A 149 -23.61 10.60 -11.60
CA THR A 149 -24.90 10.97 -11.02
C THR A 149 -25.26 10.01 -9.90
N LYS A 150 -26.06 10.46 -8.94
CA LYS A 150 -26.46 9.61 -7.82
C LYS A 150 -27.24 8.38 -8.31
N ASN A 151 -27.00 7.27 -7.65
CA ASN A 151 -27.77 6.05 -7.80
C ASN A 151 -29.01 6.12 -6.91
N GLU A 152 -30.18 6.39 -7.51
CA GLU A 152 -31.45 6.51 -6.77
C GLU A 152 -31.87 5.20 -6.06
N ASN A 153 -31.29 4.07 -6.47
CA ASN A 153 -31.56 2.75 -5.92
C ASN A 153 -30.42 2.26 -5.00
N TYR A 154 -29.55 3.16 -4.54
CA TYR A 154 -28.45 2.75 -3.67
C TYR A 154 -28.97 2.10 -2.38
N TRP A 155 -28.47 0.95 -2.06
CA TRP A 155 -29.02 0.03 -1.06
C TRP A 155 -28.79 0.46 0.39
N ASN A 156 -27.67 1.15 0.67
CA ASN A 156 -27.22 1.43 2.04
C ASN A 156 -27.76 2.77 2.58
N SER A 157 -27.70 3.83 1.75
CA SER A 157 -28.14 5.17 2.17
C SER A 157 -28.50 6.02 0.94
N THR A 158 -29.02 7.22 1.14
CA THR A 158 -29.31 8.14 0.02
C THR A 158 -28.10 9.04 -0.21
N PRO A 159 -27.45 8.99 -1.39
CA PRO A 159 -26.37 9.92 -1.72
C PRO A 159 -26.89 11.38 -1.69
N LYS A 160 -26.09 12.28 -1.13
CA LYS A 160 -26.49 13.67 -0.89
C LYS A 160 -26.23 14.58 -2.09
N ILE A 161 -25.22 14.25 -2.92
CA ILE A 161 -24.87 15.01 -4.11
C ILE A 161 -25.55 14.38 -5.32
N ASP A 162 -26.26 15.19 -6.12
CA ASP A 162 -26.97 14.73 -7.30
C ASP A 162 -26.01 14.40 -8.46
N GLU A 163 -24.99 15.23 -8.66
CA GLU A 163 -24.00 15.09 -9.72
C GLU A 163 -22.62 15.55 -9.24
N LEU A 164 -21.57 14.83 -9.61
CA LEU A 164 -20.20 15.21 -9.36
C LEU A 164 -19.29 14.90 -10.55
N THR A 165 -18.24 15.70 -10.72
CA THR A 165 -17.25 15.52 -11.78
C THR A 165 -15.87 15.23 -11.15
N ILE A 166 -15.27 14.12 -11.55
CA ILE A 166 -13.89 13.78 -11.20
C ILE A 166 -13.01 14.24 -12.36
N ARG A 167 -12.06 15.15 -12.10
CA ARG A 167 -11.14 15.70 -13.11
C ARG A 167 -9.75 15.11 -12.94
N THR A 168 -9.11 14.76 -14.05
CA THR A 168 -7.71 14.32 -14.09
C THR A 168 -6.80 15.53 -14.28
N LEU A 169 -6.06 15.91 -13.23
CA LEU A 169 -5.06 16.97 -13.25
C LEU A 169 -3.70 16.36 -12.88
N SER A 170 -2.85 16.13 -13.87
CA SER A 170 -1.58 15.40 -13.71
C SER A 170 -0.44 16.22 -13.10
N ASN A 171 -0.59 17.54 -12.98
CA ASN A 171 0.43 18.44 -12.46
C ASN A 171 -0.03 19.06 -11.13
N GLY A 172 0.79 18.93 -10.09
CA GLY A 172 0.50 19.41 -8.73
C GLY A 172 0.26 20.92 -8.64
N ASP A 173 0.97 21.73 -9.43
CA ASP A 173 0.76 23.19 -9.45
C ASP A 173 -0.58 23.56 -10.08
N THR A 174 -0.97 22.86 -11.14
CA THR A 174 -2.30 23.02 -11.77
C THR A 174 -3.41 22.61 -10.81
N LEU A 175 -3.21 21.52 -10.07
CA LEU A 175 -4.16 21.03 -9.06
C LEU A 175 -4.33 22.07 -7.93
N SER A 176 -3.22 22.61 -7.42
CA SER A 176 -3.20 23.67 -6.41
C SER A 176 -3.92 24.94 -6.90
N ALA A 177 -3.60 25.40 -8.12
CA ALA A 177 -4.24 26.57 -8.71
C ALA A 177 -5.76 26.39 -8.92
N ALA A 178 -6.20 25.20 -9.38
CA ALA A 178 -7.61 24.92 -9.60
C ALA A 178 -8.42 24.93 -8.29
N LEU A 179 -7.86 24.35 -7.20
CA LEU A 179 -8.53 24.38 -5.89
C LEU A 179 -8.60 25.81 -5.31
N GLN A 180 -7.53 26.61 -5.46
CA GLN A 180 -7.51 28.01 -5.04
C GLN A 180 -8.47 28.90 -5.85
N ALA A 181 -8.58 28.67 -7.16
CA ALA A 181 -9.51 29.38 -8.04
C ALA A 181 -10.98 28.99 -7.79
N GLY A 182 -11.21 27.85 -7.14
CA GLY A 182 -12.55 27.32 -6.94
C GLY A 182 -13.09 26.52 -8.12
N ASP A 183 -12.25 26.17 -9.08
CA ASP A 183 -12.59 25.32 -10.25
C ASP A 183 -12.84 23.87 -9.84
N ILE A 184 -12.33 23.46 -8.68
CA ILE A 184 -12.59 22.19 -8.01
C ILE A 184 -12.85 22.43 -6.52
N ASP A 185 -13.53 21.47 -5.87
CA ASP A 185 -13.93 21.60 -4.45
C ASP A 185 -13.05 20.74 -3.53
N ALA A 186 -12.40 19.72 -4.08
CA ALA A 186 -11.54 18.81 -3.35
C ALA A 186 -10.39 18.31 -4.24
N ALA A 187 -9.28 17.92 -3.64
CA ALA A 187 -8.08 17.48 -4.34
C ALA A 187 -7.34 16.38 -3.57
N TYR A 188 -6.76 15.44 -4.32
CA TYR A 188 -5.84 14.41 -3.85
C TYR A 188 -4.56 14.41 -4.71
N GLY A 189 -3.41 14.16 -4.05
CA GLY A 189 -2.13 14.05 -4.75
C GLY A 189 -1.41 15.37 -5.00
N MET A 190 -1.69 16.39 -4.19
CA MET A 190 -0.99 17.66 -4.21
C MET A 190 0.44 17.51 -3.64
N ALA A 191 1.40 18.25 -4.17
CA ALA A 191 2.76 18.27 -3.62
C ALA A 191 2.82 18.95 -2.24
N TYR A 192 3.73 18.51 -1.37
CA TYR A 192 3.86 19.02 0.02
C TYR A 192 4.13 20.53 0.06
N GLU A 193 4.91 21.05 -0.88
CA GLU A 193 5.25 22.47 -0.97
C GLU A 193 4.02 23.38 -1.19
N ALA A 194 2.91 22.81 -1.68
CA ALA A 194 1.67 23.55 -1.87
C ALA A 194 0.79 23.63 -0.61
N TYR A 195 0.99 22.75 0.38
CA TYR A 195 0.14 22.61 1.56
C TYR A 195 -0.01 23.91 2.36
N PRO A 196 1.04 24.73 2.60
CA PRO A 196 0.90 25.98 3.32
C PRO A 196 -0.14 26.96 2.73
N ASN A 197 -0.46 26.84 1.42
CA ASN A 197 -1.49 27.66 0.78
C ASN A 197 -2.91 27.31 1.25
N PHE A 198 -3.09 26.13 1.84
CA PHE A 198 -4.38 25.56 2.24
C PHE A 198 -4.53 25.45 3.75
N GLU A 199 -3.50 25.78 4.52
CA GLU A 199 -3.53 25.81 6.00
C GLU A 199 -4.22 27.08 6.52
N ASN A 200 -5.49 27.22 6.15
CA ASN A 200 -6.33 28.34 6.56
C ASN A 200 -7.79 27.90 6.68
N GLY A 201 -8.66 28.73 7.26
CA GLY A 201 -10.05 28.39 7.56
C GLY A 201 -10.97 28.14 6.35
N ASN A 202 -10.50 28.34 5.11
CA ASN A 202 -11.27 28.08 3.89
C ASN A 202 -11.15 26.64 3.42
N TYR A 203 -10.15 25.91 3.92
CA TYR A 203 -9.84 24.53 3.53
C TYR A 203 -9.71 23.64 4.75
N GLN A 204 -9.82 22.35 4.52
CA GLN A 204 -9.59 21.31 5.52
C GLN A 204 -8.76 20.18 4.93
N PHE A 205 -7.96 19.56 5.80
CA PHE A 205 -7.19 18.36 5.50
C PHE A 205 -7.86 17.16 6.13
N SER A 206 -7.97 16.10 5.35
CA SER A 206 -8.19 14.75 5.87
C SER A 206 -6.93 13.96 5.66
N SER A 207 -6.34 13.44 6.73
CA SER A 207 -5.04 12.79 6.71
C SER A 207 -5.09 11.47 7.44
N ILE A 208 -4.50 10.43 6.83
CA ILE A 208 -4.39 9.11 7.43
C ILE A 208 -3.07 8.45 7.02
N GLN A 209 -2.50 7.66 7.93
CA GLN A 209 -1.36 6.80 7.66
C GLN A 209 -1.77 5.64 6.76
N THR A 210 -0.90 5.29 5.80
CA THR A 210 -1.13 4.17 4.88
C THR A 210 -0.04 3.11 5.04
N SER A 211 -0.25 1.91 4.52
CA SER A 211 0.78 0.88 4.47
C SER A 211 1.79 1.06 3.31
N ARG A 212 1.84 2.26 2.69
CA ARG A 212 2.90 2.58 1.72
C ARG A 212 4.18 2.93 2.47
N ALA A 213 5.05 1.96 2.59
CA ALA A 213 6.36 2.13 3.20
C ALA A 213 7.38 2.68 2.20
N PHE A 214 8.26 3.56 2.67
CA PHE A 214 9.54 3.92 2.05
C PHE A 214 10.63 3.22 2.84
N PHE A 215 11.36 2.32 2.19
CA PHE A 215 12.31 1.48 2.88
C PHE A 215 13.55 1.19 2.03
N ALA A 216 14.65 0.89 2.71
CA ALA A 216 15.92 0.48 2.13
C ALA A 216 16.06 -1.04 2.25
N SER A 217 16.16 -1.74 1.12
CA SER A 217 16.47 -3.16 1.01
C SER A 217 17.97 -3.34 0.90
N MET A 218 18.56 -4.17 1.74
CA MET A 218 19.98 -4.52 1.72
C MET A 218 20.26 -5.57 0.64
N ASN A 219 21.27 -5.35 -0.19
CA ASN A 219 21.75 -6.36 -1.13
C ASN A 219 22.64 -7.38 -0.39
N MET A 220 22.05 -8.49 0.01
CA MET A 220 22.71 -9.53 0.81
C MET A 220 23.84 -10.25 0.07
N THR A 221 23.98 -10.00 -1.25
CA THR A 221 25.11 -10.53 -2.05
C THR A 221 26.31 -9.57 -2.11
N SER A 222 26.14 -8.31 -1.71
CA SER A 222 27.22 -7.33 -1.65
C SER A 222 28.23 -7.66 -0.55
N PRO A 223 29.54 -7.70 -0.85
CA PRO A 223 30.56 -8.00 0.16
C PRO A 223 30.55 -7.06 1.38
N ILE A 224 30.19 -5.78 1.20
CA ILE A 224 30.11 -4.80 2.29
C ILE A 224 28.84 -5.08 3.13
N ILE A 225 27.72 -5.36 2.49
CA ILE A 225 26.45 -5.62 3.17
C ILE A 225 26.44 -7.00 3.86
N GLN A 226 27.26 -7.95 3.48
CA GLN A 226 27.42 -9.22 4.19
C GLN A 226 27.96 -9.05 5.62
N ASP A 227 28.68 -7.96 5.92
CA ASP A 227 29.08 -7.65 7.28
C ASP A 227 27.85 -7.14 8.09
N ALA A 228 27.41 -7.94 9.06
CA ALA A 228 26.25 -7.62 9.90
C ALA A 228 26.42 -6.30 10.69
N ALA A 229 27.67 -5.95 11.06
CA ALA A 229 27.94 -4.70 11.74
C ALA A 229 27.67 -3.48 10.84
N VAL A 230 27.96 -3.61 9.54
CA VAL A 230 27.65 -2.57 8.56
C VAL A 230 26.14 -2.41 8.40
N ARG A 231 25.37 -3.50 8.25
CA ARG A 231 23.91 -3.43 8.18
C ARG A 231 23.30 -2.78 9.41
N LYS A 232 23.76 -3.19 10.61
CA LYS A 232 23.31 -2.63 11.88
C LYS A 232 23.64 -1.13 11.98
N ALA A 233 24.85 -0.74 11.65
CA ALA A 233 25.28 0.66 11.69
C ALA A 233 24.47 1.52 10.70
N ILE A 234 24.13 1.00 9.51
CA ILE A 234 23.25 1.69 8.56
C ILE A 234 21.87 1.90 9.16
N ALA A 235 21.27 0.86 9.78
CA ALA A 235 19.97 0.96 10.42
C ALA A 235 19.95 1.99 11.57
N MET A 236 21.02 2.05 12.37
CA MET A 236 21.19 3.03 13.46
C MET A 236 21.61 4.43 12.96
N GLY A 237 22.18 4.52 11.77
CA GLY A 237 22.68 5.77 11.18
C GLY A 237 21.65 6.56 10.37
N ILE A 238 20.49 5.98 10.04
CA ILE A 238 19.42 6.66 9.31
C ILE A 238 18.48 7.36 10.30
N ASP A 239 18.44 8.71 10.27
CA ASP A 239 17.52 9.51 11.09
C ASP A 239 16.11 9.54 10.49
N LYS A 240 15.31 8.53 10.80
CA LYS A 240 13.92 8.39 10.33
C LYS A 240 13.02 9.53 10.80
N GLN A 241 13.20 9.97 12.06
CA GLN A 241 12.40 11.05 12.64
C GLN A 241 12.79 12.41 12.02
N GLY A 242 14.07 12.67 11.85
CA GLY A 242 14.58 13.88 11.18
C GLY A 242 14.14 13.93 9.72
N PHE A 243 14.18 12.80 9.01
CA PHE A 243 13.68 12.69 7.65
C PHE A 243 12.21 13.12 7.56
N VAL A 244 11.33 12.56 8.38
CA VAL A 244 9.90 12.89 8.36
C VAL A 244 9.65 14.33 8.78
N SER A 245 10.26 14.79 9.89
CA SER A 245 9.95 16.12 10.44
C SER A 245 10.53 17.26 9.64
N ALA A 246 11.73 17.10 9.06
CA ALA A 246 12.44 18.20 8.39
C ALA A 246 12.31 18.18 6.86
N LEU A 247 12.22 17.00 6.25
CA LEU A 247 12.20 16.87 4.79
C LEU A 247 10.83 16.55 4.23
N LEU A 248 9.95 15.93 5.02
CA LEU A 248 8.55 15.72 4.63
C LEU A 248 7.59 16.69 5.34
N ASP A 249 8.13 17.68 6.05
CA ASP A 249 7.35 18.68 6.82
C ASP A 249 6.27 18.05 7.74
N GLY A 250 6.58 16.87 8.31
CA GLY A 250 5.66 16.09 9.13
C GLY A 250 4.61 15.30 8.35
N HIS A 251 4.62 15.31 7.01
CA HIS A 251 3.64 14.60 6.16
C HIS A 251 4.04 13.13 5.89
N GLY A 252 4.44 12.45 6.95
CA GLY A 252 4.79 11.04 6.96
C GLY A 252 4.83 10.52 8.40
N VAL A 253 5.04 9.23 8.55
CA VAL A 253 5.23 8.59 9.86
C VAL A 253 6.52 7.78 9.82
N PRO A 254 7.42 7.91 10.82
CA PRO A 254 8.63 7.09 10.90
C PRO A 254 8.29 5.59 10.90
N GLY A 255 9.07 4.79 10.17
CA GLY A 255 8.82 3.35 10.05
C GLY A 255 9.50 2.56 11.17
N ASN A 256 8.73 1.73 11.89
CA ASN A 256 9.24 0.79 12.88
C ASN A 256 9.38 -0.63 12.35
N GLY A 257 8.52 -1.05 11.43
CA GLY A 257 8.50 -2.38 10.81
C GLY A 257 7.95 -2.34 9.40
N ALA A 258 7.58 -3.50 8.89
CA ALA A 258 7.01 -3.64 7.56
C ALA A 258 5.59 -3.03 7.44
N PHE A 259 4.90 -2.86 8.57
CA PHE A 259 3.56 -2.30 8.64
C PHE A 259 3.55 -1.09 9.56
N PRO A 260 2.66 -0.11 9.32
CA PRO A 260 2.55 1.08 10.16
C PRO A 260 2.03 0.74 11.56
N ASP A 261 2.26 1.63 12.52
CA ASP A 261 1.70 1.50 13.87
C ASP A 261 0.17 1.57 13.81
N GLY A 262 -0.52 0.75 14.62
CA GLY A 262 -1.98 0.66 14.62
C GLY A 262 -2.59 -0.04 13.41
N PHE A 263 -1.80 -0.72 12.60
CA PHE A 263 -2.26 -1.44 11.41
C PHE A 263 -2.71 -2.86 11.81
N ALA A 264 -4.01 -3.09 11.78
CA ALA A 264 -4.62 -4.34 12.25
C ALA A 264 -4.05 -4.73 13.64
N THR A 265 -3.67 -6.00 13.81
CA THR A 265 -3.11 -6.53 15.07
C THR A 265 -1.61 -6.85 14.98
N PHE A 266 -0.97 -6.48 13.86
CA PHE A 266 0.44 -6.79 13.57
C PHE A 266 1.25 -5.55 13.15
N GLY A 267 0.82 -4.34 13.54
CA GLY A 267 1.50 -3.09 13.25
C GLY A 267 2.90 -2.97 13.87
N GLY A 268 3.62 -1.93 13.45
CA GLY A 268 5.00 -1.69 13.82
C GLY A 268 5.24 -1.47 15.31
N GLU A 269 4.21 -1.11 16.09
CA GLU A 269 4.27 -0.98 17.55
C GLU A 269 4.55 -2.32 18.26
N ASN A 270 4.35 -3.44 17.57
CA ASN A 270 4.55 -4.79 18.12
C ASN A 270 5.97 -5.31 17.92
N VAL A 271 6.85 -4.56 17.24
CA VAL A 271 8.24 -4.93 16.99
C VAL A 271 9.23 -3.90 17.53
N THR A 272 10.48 -4.31 17.66
CA THR A 272 11.59 -3.43 17.98
C THR A 272 12.51 -3.30 16.79
N THR A 273 12.95 -2.08 16.50
CA THR A 273 13.91 -1.77 15.43
C THR A 273 15.07 -0.95 15.99
N GLU A 274 16.17 -0.91 15.26
CA GLU A 274 17.28 -0.01 15.58
C GLU A 274 16.78 1.44 15.53
N THR A 275 17.11 2.20 16.57
CA THR A 275 16.82 3.63 16.66
C THR A 275 18.02 4.44 16.17
N TYR A 276 17.78 5.67 15.71
CA TYR A 276 18.87 6.57 15.35
C TYR A 276 19.80 6.83 16.54
N ASP A 277 21.01 6.30 16.47
CA ASP A 277 22.06 6.43 17.47
C ASP A 277 23.43 6.40 16.79
N PRO A 278 23.90 7.56 16.28
CA PRO A 278 25.15 7.64 15.56
C PRO A 278 26.39 7.27 16.41
N GLU A 279 26.35 7.48 17.72
CA GLU A 279 27.50 7.13 18.57
C GLU A 279 27.59 5.61 18.73
N SER A 280 26.51 4.92 19.04
CA SER A 280 26.49 3.46 19.08
C SER A 280 26.79 2.84 17.71
N ALA A 281 26.34 3.45 16.60
CA ALA A 281 26.69 3.00 15.26
C ALA A 281 28.19 3.04 14.98
N LYS A 282 28.90 4.10 15.44
CA LYS A 282 30.38 4.20 15.36
C LYS A 282 31.05 3.10 16.15
N GLU A 283 30.57 2.84 17.38
CA GLU A 283 31.13 1.77 18.24
C GLU A 283 30.96 0.38 17.60
N VAL A 284 29.79 0.11 16.97
CA VAL A 284 29.51 -1.14 16.24
C VAL A 284 30.51 -1.32 15.09
N LEU A 285 30.76 -0.28 14.30
CA LEU A 285 31.70 -0.31 13.19
C LEU A 285 33.16 -0.52 13.69
N GLU A 286 33.56 0.20 14.72
CA GLU A 286 34.92 0.08 15.32
C GLU A 286 35.17 -1.33 15.87
N ALA A 287 34.21 -1.88 16.59
CA ALA A 287 34.28 -3.25 17.12
C ALA A 287 34.41 -4.31 16.00
N ALA A 288 33.85 -4.02 14.81
CA ALA A 288 33.97 -4.88 13.64
C ALA A 288 35.26 -4.63 12.81
N GLY A 289 36.09 -3.67 13.21
CA GLY A 289 37.35 -3.35 12.54
C GLY A 289 37.28 -2.29 11.44
N TRP A 290 36.12 -1.61 11.31
CA TRP A 290 35.97 -0.46 10.42
C TRP A 290 36.47 0.81 11.12
N THR A 291 37.59 1.37 10.68
CA THR A 291 38.22 2.54 11.28
C THR A 291 38.64 3.55 10.24
N ASP A 292 38.59 4.83 10.55
CA ASP A 292 39.14 5.89 9.71
C ASP A 292 40.67 5.97 10.00
N SER A 293 41.48 5.33 9.17
CA SER A 293 42.90 5.19 9.37
C SER A 293 43.73 6.30 8.68
N ASP A 294 43.18 6.95 7.67
CA ASP A 294 43.83 8.02 6.92
C ASP A 294 43.33 9.43 7.31
N GLY A 295 42.26 9.51 8.11
CA GLY A 295 41.73 10.75 8.67
C GLY A 295 40.86 11.57 7.71
N ASP A 296 40.31 10.93 6.67
CA ASP A 296 39.45 11.60 5.69
C ASP A 296 37.97 11.63 6.09
N GLY A 297 37.63 11.01 7.20
CA GLY A 297 36.31 10.95 7.80
C GLY A 297 35.48 9.76 7.33
N ILE A 298 35.97 8.89 6.46
CA ILE A 298 35.31 7.67 6.01
C ILE A 298 36.11 6.46 6.49
N ARG A 299 35.40 5.45 6.95
CA ARG A 299 35.99 4.24 7.51
C ARG A 299 36.46 3.27 6.43
N GLU A 300 37.52 2.51 6.77
CA GLU A 300 38.00 1.41 5.95
C GLU A 300 38.29 0.16 6.80
N LYS A 301 38.26 -1.00 6.13
CA LYS A 301 38.65 -2.29 6.72
C LYS A 301 39.40 -3.11 5.68
N ASP A 302 40.57 -3.62 6.01
CA ASP A 302 41.42 -4.41 5.10
C ASP A 302 41.69 -3.74 3.74
N GLY A 303 41.81 -2.40 3.76
CA GLY A 303 42.03 -1.59 2.55
C GLY A 303 40.78 -1.34 1.69
N VAL A 304 39.62 -1.76 2.17
CA VAL A 304 38.35 -1.49 1.53
C VAL A 304 37.66 -0.30 2.20
N ARG A 305 37.41 0.76 1.44
CA ARG A 305 36.69 1.95 1.90
C ARG A 305 35.19 1.62 2.08
N LEU A 306 34.60 2.11 3.16
CA LEU A 306 33.17 1.91 3.46
C LEU A 306 32.32 2.88 2.65
N THR A 307 32.07 2.51 1.39
CA THR A 307 31.23 3.28 0.47
C THR A 307 30.03 2.42 0.08
N ILE A 308 28.83 2.94 0.27
CA ILE A 308 27.54 2.31 -0.05
C ILE A 308 26.99 2.90 -1.33
N ARG A 309 26.73 2.06 -2.32
CA ARG A 309 26.03 2.44 -3.56
C ARG A 309 24.53 2.36 -3.35
N TRP A 310 23.91 3.53 -3.24
CA TRP A 310 22.50 3.68 -2.95
C TRP A 310 21.70 3.88 -4.24
N LEU A 311 20.91 2.90 -4.64
CA LEU A 311 20.03 2.95 -5.80
C LEU A 311 18.63 3.42 -5.37
N THR A 312 18.05 4.36 -6.12
CA THR A 312 16.66 4.80 -5.95
C THR A 312 16.10 5.41 -7.25
N TYR A 313 14.90 6.00 -7.21
CA TYR A 313 14.25 6.57 -8.39
C TYR A 313 13.43 7.84 -8.06
N PRO A 314 13.27 8.78 -9.04
CA PRO A 314 12.69 10.11 -8.78
C PRO A 314 11.16 10.18 -8.86
N SER A 315 10.45 9.13 -9.26
CA SER A 315 8.98 9.18 -9.45
C SER A 315 8.17 9.19 -8.14
N ARG A 316 8.84 9.16 -7.00
CA ARG A 316 8.32 9.39 -5.66
C ARG A 316 9.20 10.43 -5.00
N GLN A 317 8.63 11.59 -4.67
CA GLN A 317 9.37 12.74 -4.13
C GLN A 317 10.13 12.42 -2.83
N GLU A 318 9.62 11.49 -2.03
CA GLU A 318 10.22 11.08 -0.77
C GLU A 318 11.56 10.33 -0.95
N LEU A 319 11.73 9.60 -2.04
CA LEU A 319 12.89 8.73 -2.23
C LEU A 319 14.21 9.46 -2.51
N PRO A 320 14.29 10.50 -3.36
CA PRO A 320 15.48 11.34 -3.48
C PRO A 320 15.82 12.01 -2.16
N LEU A 321 14.84 12.56 -1.44
CA LEU A 321 15.04 13.21 -0.14
C LEU A 321 15.56 12.22 0.91
N LEU A 322 15.04 10.99 0.92
CA LEU A 322 15.53 9.92 1.81
C LEU A 322 16.99 9.58 1.51
N ALA A 323 17.37 9.48 0.23
CA ALA A 323 18.75 9.19 -0.16
C ALA A 323 19.71 10.30 0.29
N GLU A 324 19.36 11.56 0.12
CA GLU A 324 20.15 12.71 0.55
C GLU A 324 20.26 12.79 2.09
N SER A 325 19.16 12.53 2.80
CA SER A 325 19.13 12.45 4.25
C SER A 325 20.04 11.33 4.76
N ALA A 326 19.90 10.14 4.20
CA ALA A 326 20.74 8.99 4.56
C ALA A 326 22.23 9.25 4.25
N GLN A 327 22.55 9.87 3.11
CA GLN A 327 23.92 10.25 2.76
C GLN A 327 24.53 11.16 3.83
N ALA A 328 23.79 12.17 4.28
CA ALA A 328 24.27 13.11 5.29
C ALA A 328 24.50 12.43 6.64
N THR A 329 23.51 11.69 7.15
CA THR A 329 23.59 11.07 8.48
C THR A 329 24.56 9.87 8.53
N LEU A 330 24.68 9.09 7.46
CA LEU A 330 25.64 7.99 7.37
C LEU A 330 27.08 8.49 7.26
N LYS A 331 27.30 9.64 6.62
CA LYS A 331 28.61 10.28 6.59
C LYS A 331 29.11 10.65 7.98
N ASP A 332 28.22 11.08 8.87
CA ASP A 332 28.57 11.44 10.26
C ASP A 332 29.10 10.24 11.09
N ILE A 333 28.81 9.02 10.65
CA ILE A 333 29.31 7.78 11.27
C ILE A 333 30.45 7.14 10.47
N GLY A 334 30.94 7.80 9.41
CA GLY A 334 32.07 7.35 8.61
C GLY A 334 31.69 6.41 7.46
N ILE A 335 30.44 6.42 6.99
CA ILE A 335 29.97 5.69 5.82
C ILE A 335 29.76 6.68 4.67
N ASP A 336 30.50 6.50 3.57
CA ASP A 336 30.27 7.24 2.33
C ASP A 336 29.08 6.66 1.56
N VAL A 337 28.27 7.50 0.91
CA VAL A 337 27.11 7.04 0.14
C VAL A 337 27.15 7.64 -1.28
N ASP A 338 27.22 6.76 -2.26
CA ASP A 338 27.13 7.10 -3.69
C ASP A 338 25.68 6.91 -4.18
N ILE A 339 24.99 8.02 -4.43
CA ILE A 339 23.56 8.01 -4.78
C ILE A 339 23.38 7.88 -6.28
N ASN A 340 22.69 6.83 -6.71
CA ASN A 340 22.17 6.66 -8.07
C ASN A 340 20.62 6.78 -8.06
N CYS A 341 20.13 8.00 -8.31
CA CYS A 341 18.70 8.26 -8.45
C CYS A 341 18.30 8.25 -9.94
N THR A 342 17.72 7.16 -10.42
CA THR A 342 17.48 6.96 -11.85
C THR A 342 16.07 6.41 -12.16
N ALA A 343 15.48 6.90 -13.27
CA ALA A 343 14.25 6.31 -13.81
C ALA A 343 14.46 4.89 -14.36
N ASN A 344 15.69 4.56 -14.78
CA ASN A 344 16.06 3.27 -15.36
C ASN A 344 16.51 2.24 -14.32
N ARG A 345 16.00 2.32 -13.08
CA ARG A 345 16.42 1.44 -11.96
C ARG A 345 16.42 -0.06 -12.27
N ARG A 346 15.55 -0.53 -13.19
CA ARG A 346 15.45 -1.95 -13.57
C ARG A 346 16.75 -2.49 -14.16
N GLU A 347 17.48 -1.67 -14.91
CA GLU A 347 18.78 -2.03 -15.48
C GLU A 347 19.81 -2.29 -14.37
N PHE A 348 19.85 -1.43 -13.35
CA PHE A 348 20.74 -1.59 -12.21
C PHE A 348 20.33 -2.76 -11.31
N LEU A 349 19.04 -2.95 -11.05
CA LEU A 349 18.54 -4.08 -10.25
C LEU A 349 18.85 -5.44 -10.87
N ALA A 350 19.00 -5.50 -12.19
CA ALA A 350 19.40 -6.74 -12.90
C ALA A 350 20.88 -7.09 -12.68
N ASP A 351 21.72 -6.11 -12.30
CA ASP A 351 23.14 -6.30 -11.98
C ASP A 351 23.37 -6.13 -10.49
N MET A 352 23.33 -7.24 -9.73
CA MET A 352 23.53 -7.27 -8.28
C MET A 352 24.92 -6.73 -7.84
N THR A 353 25.86 -6.53 -8.77
CA THR A 353 27.17 -5.95 -8.46
C THR A 353 27.18 -4.43 -8.57
N SER A 354 26.13 -3.79 -9.01
CA SER A 354 26.06 -2.36 -9.28
C SER A 354 25.50 -1.51 -8.13
N TRP A 355 24.95 -2.14 -7.08
CA TRP A 355 24.32 -1.46 -5.94
C TRP A 355 24.45 -2.27 -4.64
N ASP A 356 24.33 -1.59 -3.51
CA ASP A 356 24.41 -2.18 -2.17
C ASP A 356 23.10 -2.02 -1.40
N ILE A 357 22.41 -0.89 -1.59
CA ILE A 357 21.08 -0.60 -1.03
C ILE A 357 20.15 -0.18 -2.16
N TYR A 358 18.93 -0.71 -2.14
CA TYR A 358 17.85 -0.21 -2.99
C TYR A 358 16.73 0.40 -2.13
N ALA A 359 16.59 1.72 -2.22
CA ALA A 359 15.49 2.43 -1.57
C ALA A 359 14.28 2.51 -2.51
N SER A 360 13.15 2.04 -2.03
CA SER A 360 11.91 1.95 -2.81
C SER A 360 10.67 2.22 -1.97
N ALA A 361 9.53 2.36 -2.67
CA ALA A 361 8.22 2.51 -2.06
C ALA A 361 7.32 1.33 -2.45
N MET A 362 6.62 0.76 -1.47
CA MET A 362 5.68 -0.33 -1.67
C MET A 362 4.51 -0.22 -0.69
N VAL A 363 3.31 -0.55 -1.14
CA VAL A 363 2.18 -0.82 -0.24
C VAL A 363 2.40 -2.21 0.33
N THR A 364 2.71 -2.31 1.62
CA THR A 364 3.17 -3.56 2.23
C THR A 364 2.02 -4.52 2.56
N ALA A 365 0.82 -4.00 2.77
CA ALA A 365 -0.39 -4.82 2.97
C ALA A 365 -1.59 -4.20 2.22
N PRO A 366 -1.65 -4.33 0.88
CA PRO A 366 -2.67 -3.69 0.06
C PRO A 366 -4.09 -4.19 0.35
N SER A 367 -4.21 -5.41 0.85
CA SER A 367 -5.48 -6.05 1.21
C SER A 367 -5.66 -6.23 2.72
N GLY A 368 -4.89 -5.52 3.56
CA GLY A 368 -4.93 -5.65 5.01
C GLY A 368 -4.35 -6.97 5.55
N ASP A 369 -3.86 -7.87 4.69
CA ASP A 369 -3.23 -9.14 5.08
C ASP A 369 -1.70 -9.01 5.06
N PRO A 370 -0.98 -9.54 6.07
CA PRO A 370 0.46 -9.42 6.18
C PRO A 370 1.24 -10.27 5.17
N GLN A 371 0.64 -11.30 4.61
CA GLN A 371 1.31 -12.30 3.77
C GLN A 371 1.96 -11.68 2.54
N TYR A 372 1.32 -10.65 1.94
CA TYR A 372 1.77 -10.05 0.69
C TYR A 372 3.23 -9.56 0.76
N PHE A 373 3.59 -8.79 1.79
CA PHE A 373 4.97 -8.30 1.94
C PHE A 373 5.96 -9.45 2.09
N PHE A 374 5.71 -10.37 3.00
CA PHE A 374 6.63 -11.45 3.29
C PHE A 374 6.84 -12.37 2.09
N THR A 375 5.77 -12.78 1.43
CA THR A 375 5.87 -13.62 0.22
C THR A 375 6.60 -12.89 -0.91
N SER A 376 6.28 -11.62 -1.14
CA SER A 376 6.83 -10.86 -2.26
C SER A 376 8.30 -10.46 -2.05
N CYS A 377 8.67 -10.09 -0.82
CA CYS A 377 9.96 -9.47 -0.51
C CYS A 377 10.96 -10.40 0.19
N CYS A 378 10.49 -11.45 0.90
CA CYS A 378 11.37 -12.26 1.74
C CYS A 378 11.58 -13.68 1.21
N VAL A 379 10.76 -14.16 0.26
CA VAL A 379 10.96 -15.49 -0.34
C VAL A 379 11.99 -15.43 -1.48
N PRO A 380 12.99 -16.32 -1.50
CA PRO A 380 13.98 -16.38 -2.57
C PRO A 380 13.35 -16.53 -3.97
N GLY A 381 13.82 -15.73 -4.92
CA GLY A 381 13.37 -15.76 -6.31
C GLY A 381 12.08 -15.01 -6.60
N MET A 382 11.42 -14.44 -5.60
CA MET A 382 10.25 -13.59 -5.79
C MET A 382 10.64 -12.19 -6.30
N SER A 383 9.75 -11.58 -7.09
CA SER A 383 10.03 -10.41 -7.92
C SER A 383 10.37 -9.12 -7.15
N TYR A 384 10.02 -9.04 -5.88
CA TYR A 384 10.34 -7.90 -5.00
C TYR A 384 11.42 -8.21 -3.95
N ASN A 385 11.93 -9.44 -3.90
CA ASN A 385 13.11 -9.78 -3.11
C ASN A 385 14.39 -9.34 -3.86
N PHE A 386 14.51 -8.04 -4.10
CA PHE A 386 15.61 -7.46 -4.86
C PHE A 386 16.98 -7.70 -4.21
N GLY A 387 17.03 -7.69 -2.89
CA GLY A 387 18.25 -7.85 -2.10
C GLY A 387 18.74 -9.30 -1.94
N ALA A 388 18.05 -10.26 -2.55
CA ALA A 388 18.35 -11.70 -2.40
C ALA A 388 18.39 -12.13 -0.92
N TYR A 389 17.49 -11.58 -0.10
CA TYR A 389 17.36 -12.01 1.29
C TYR A 389 16.90 -13.45 1.37
N GLU A 390 17.55 -14.24 2.20
CA GLU A 390 17.23 -15.64 2.46
C GLU A 390 17.45 -15.96 3.93
N ASN A 391 16.39 -16.48 4.58
CA ASN A 391 16.45 -16.98 5.95
C ASN A 391 15.48 -18.17 6.06
N THR A 392 16.02 -19.33 6.45
CA THR A 392 15.27 -20.60 6.50
C THR A 392 14.08 -20.52 7.47
N ASP A 393 14.26 -19.84 8.62
CA ASP A 393 13.20 -19.73 9.63
C ASP A 393 12.10 -18.78 9.13
N VAL A 394 12.45 -17.71 8.42
CA VAL A 394 11.50 -16.81 7.76
C VAL A 394 10.70 -17.55 6.71
N ASN A 395 11.33 -18.35 5.86
CA ASN A 395 10.64 -19.13 4.83
C ASN A 395 9.64 -20.12 5.48
N ALA A 396 10.04 -20.82 6.54
CA ALA A 396 9.15 -21.74 7.26
C ALA A 396 7.93 -21.03 7.89
N MET A 397 8.13 -19.85 8.47
CA MET A 397 7.02 -19.05 9.03
C MET A 397 6.10 -18.50 7.94
N ILE A 398 6.61 -18.16 6.75
CA ILE A 398 5.79 -17.73 5.60
C ILE A 398 4.90 -18.90 5.12
N ASP A 399 5.45 -20.11 5.04
CA ASP A 399 4.69 -21.31 4.67
C ASP A 399 3.59 -21.63 5.71
N GLU A 400 3.87 -21.45 7.00
CA GLU A 400 2.88 -21.59 8.07
C GLU A 400 1.78 -20.51 7.96
N LEU A 401 2.16 -19.24 7.77
CA LEU A 401 1.24 -18.12 7.59
C LEU A 401 0.28 -18.35 6.41
N ALA A 402 0.77 -18.95 5.33
CA ALA A 402 -0.01 -19.20 4.12
C ALA A 402 -1.18 -20.19 4.32
N THR A 403 -1.17 -20.95 5.41
CA THR A 403 -2.18 -22.01 5.69
C THR A 403 -2.88 -21.87 7.05
N GLU A 404 -2.48 -20.89 7.87
CA GLU A 404 -3.08 -20.65 9.18
C GLU A 404 -4.36 -19.81 9.06
N PHE A 405 -5.49 -20.30 9.53
CA PHE A 405 -6.80 -19.62 9.50
C PHE A 405 -7.13 -18.88 10.80
N ASP A 406 -6.45 -19.18 11.89
CA ASP A 406 -6.63 -18.48 13.16
C ASP A 406 -5.99 -17.07 13.06
N THR A 407 -6.83 -16.05 13.17
CA THR A 407 -6.41 -14.65 12.99
C THR A 407 -5.41 -14.18 14.06
N GLU A 408 -5.52 -14.67 15.30
CA GLU A 408 -4.59 -14.34 16.39
C GLU A 408 -3.21 -14.92 16.10
N LYS A 409 -3.15 -16.20 15.71
CA LYS A 409 -1.89 -16.84 15.32
C LYS A 409 -1.27 -16.24 14.06
N ARG A 410 -2.08 -15.81 13.08
CA ARG A 410 -1.58 -15.07 11.91
C ARG A 410 -0.89 -13.78 12.33
N SER A 411 -1.49 -13.04 13.27
CA SER A 411 -0.90 -11.81 13.81
C SER A 411 0.40 -12.10 14.55
N GLU A 412 0.45 -13.13 15.40
CA GLU A 412 1.68 -13.55 16.09
C GLU A 412 2.79 -13.93 15.11
N LEU A 413 2.45 -14.67 14.04
CA LEU A 413 3.41 -15.03 12.98
C LEU A 413 3.91 -13.78 12.23
N ALA A 414 3.02 -12.85 11.90
CA ALA A 414 3.38 -11.61 11.22
C ALA A 414 4.33 -10.74 12.05
N VAL A 415 4.07 -10.61 13.36
CA VAL A 415 4.97 -9.90 14.29
C VAL A 415 6.32 -10.60 14.38
N LYS A 416 6.35 -11.92 14.51
CA LYS A 416 7.58 -12.70 14.58
C LYS A 416 8.39 -12.64 13.27
N LEU A 417 7.73 -12.68 12.12
CA LEU A 417 8.36 -12.49 10.80
C LEU A 417 8.99 -11.11 10.70
N GLN A 418 8.25 -10.05 11.05
CA GLN A 418 8.80 -8.69 11.07
C GLN A 418 10.03 -8.60 11.96
N GLN A 419 9.95 -9.09 13.20
CA GLN A 419 11.07 -9.02 14.13
C GLN A 419 12.30 -9.73 13.58
N THR A 420 12.13 -10.92 12.98
CA THR A 420 13.27 -11.69 12.44
C THR A 420 13.97 -10.95 11.30
N ILE A 421 13.24 -10.34 10.37
CA ILE A 421 13.85 -9.56 9.26
C ILE A 421 14.48 -8.26 9.75
N LEU A 422 13.98 -7.67 10.83
CA LEU A 422 14.56 -6.49 11.48
C LEU A 422 15.86 -6.85 12.22
N ASP A 423 15.88 -7.97 12.94
CA ASP A 423 17.08 -8.47 13.63
C ASP A 423 18.22 -8.79 12.66
N ASP A 424 17.90 -9.27 11.46
CA ASP A 424 18.86 -9.47 10.37
C ASP A 424 19.33 -8.16 9.73
N ASN A 425 18.66 -7.04 10.02
CA ASN A 425 18.85 -5.75 9.35
C ASN A 425 18.81 -5.88 7.81
N ALA A 426 17.93 -6.74 7.28
CA ALA A 426 17.78 -6.94 5.85
C ALA A 426 16.99 -5.80 5.19
N TYR A 427 16.16 -5.13 5.97
CA TYR A 427 15.32 -4.00 5.57
C TYR A 427 15.39 -2.90 6.64
N VAL A 428 15.45 -1.64 6.19
CA VAL A 428 15.28 -0.47 7.05
C VAL A 428 14.02 0.26 6.60
N PHE A 429 12.93 0.15 7.36
CA PHE A 429 11.69 0.89 7.10
C PHE A 429 11.87 2.30 7.60
N CYS A 430 11.89 3.27 6.69
CA CYS A 430 12.25 4.65 6.97
C CYS A 430 11.04 5.51 7.31
N SER A 431 9.98 5.38 6.51
CA SER A 431 8.72 6.07 6.79
C SER A 431 7.54 5.41 6.08
N PHE A 432 6.33 5.76 6.52
CA PHE A 432 5.09 5.47 5.82
C PHE A 432 4.48 6.74 5.24
N LEU A 433 3.86 6.62 4.07
CA LEU A 433 3.11 7.71 3.47
C LEU A 433 1.90 8.05 4.34
N GLN A 434 1.78 9.31 4.70
CA GLN A 434 0.53 9.88 5.17
C GLN A 434 -0.26 10.40 3.97
N MET A 435 -1.41 9.77 3.68
CA MET A 435 -2.32 10.27 2.66
C MET A 435 -2.98 11.54 3.14
N ASN A 436 -2.92 12.58 2.32
CA ASN A 436 -3.55 13.86 2.60
C ASN A 436 -4.52 14.21 1.48
N MET A 437 -5.77 14.45 1.85
CA MET A 437 -6.82 14.95 0.97
C MET A 437 -7.21 16.36 1.42
N ILE A 438 -7.27 17.30 0.49
CA ILE A 438 -7.55 18.70 0.78
C ILE A 438 -8.87 19.06 0.11
N SER A 439 -9.78 19.69 0.86
CA SER A 439 -11.05 20.17 0.33
C SER A 439 -11.39 21.56 0.86
N LYS A 440 -12.30 22.25 0.19
CA LYS A 440 -12.94 23.43 0.76
C LYS A 440 -13.62 23.08 2.09
N SER A 441 -13.63 24.00 3.03
CA SER A 441 -14.25 23.77 4.37
C SER A 441 -15.78 23.53 4.31
N THR A 442 -16.41 23.82 3.18
CA THR A 442 -17.82 23.52 2.90
C THR A 442 -18.09 22.07 2.50
N VAL A 443 -17.05 21.32 2.06
CA VAL A 443 -17.17 19.90 1.71
C VAL A 443 -17.15 19.05 2.96
N THR A 444 -18.04 18.10 3.10
CA THR A 444 -18.07 17.11 4.18
C THR A 444 -18.12 15.69 3.62
N GLY A 445 -17.65 14.70 4.37
CA GLY A 445 -17.62 13.30 3.91
C GLY A 445 -16.54 12.99 2.88
N TYR A 446 -15.62 13.92 2.58
CA TYR A 446 -14.44 13.66 1.78
C TYR A 446 -13.27 13.34 2.72
N THR A 447 -13.05 12.05 2.98
CA THR A 447 -12.11 11.57 3.99
C THR A 447 -11.08 10.65 3.39
N ALA A 448 -9.81 10.81 3.82
CA ALA A 448 -8.74 9.89 3.47
C ALA A 448 -8.97 8.55 4.17
N HIS A 449 -8.66 7.44 3.49
CA HIS A 449 -8.72 6.09 4.03
C HIS A 449 -7.36 5.40 3.85
N ALA A 450 -7.00 4.51 4.76
CA ALA A 450 -5.68 3.86 4.78
C ALA A 450 -5.33 3.07 3.50
N CYS A 451 -6.33 2.56 2.78
CA CYS A 451 -6.15 1.88 1.49
C CYS A 451 -6.35 2.77 0.25
N ASP A 452 -6.69 4.06 0.40
CA ASP A 452 -6.90 4.98 -0.73
C ASP A 452 -8.15 4.62 -1.60
N TYR A 453 -9.14 3.88 -1.05
CA TYR A 453 -10.26 3.38 -1.85
C TYR A 453 -11.51 4.26 -1.78
N TYR A 454 -12.02 4.60 -0.66
CA TYR A 454 -13.37 5.14 -0.43
C TYR A 454 -13.40 6.67 -0.45
N GLN A 455 -12.92 7.32 -1.53
CA GLN A 455 -12.86 8.79 -1.60
C GLN A 455 -14.22 9.43 -1.87
N VAL A 456 -15.05 8.79 -2.67
CA VAL A 456 -16.40 9.25 -2.98
C VAL A 456 -17.40 8.24 -2.44
N THR A 457 -18.15 8.65 -1.43
CA THR A 457 -19.17 7.84 -0.76
C THR A 457 -20.53 8.54 -0.79
N ALA A 458 -21.58 7.86 -0.35
CA ALA A 458 -22.91 8.47 -0.19
C ALA A 458 -22.96 9.61 0.86
N ASP A 459 -21.93 9.67 1.75
CA ASP A 459 -21.84 10.69 2.81
C ASP A 459 -21.22 12.01 2.33
N LEU A 460 -20.61 12.00 1.12
CA LEU A 460 -20.07 13.22 0.51
C LEU A 460 -21.17 14.28 0.35
N ASP A 461 -20.91 15.50 0.83
CA ASP A 461 -21.86 16.59 0.81
C ASP A 461 -21.15 17.95 0.67
N ILE A 462 -21.87 18.95 0.15
CA ILE A 462 -21.43 20.34 0.11
C ILE A 462 -22.46 21.19 0.85
N ASN A 463 -22.05 21.69 2.03
CA ASN A 463 -22.84 22.61 2.82
C ASN A 463 -22.56 24.04 2.32
N GLY A 464 -23.42 24.53 1.43
CA GLY A 464 -23.34 25.88 0.86
C GLY A 464 -23.99 26.95 1.71
#